data_4ac684ef8e746d3231b0154ba87a26ac
#
_entry.id   4ac684ef8e746d3231b0154ba87a26ac
#
_cell.length_a   1.000
_cell.length_b   1.000
_cell.length_c   1.000
_cell.angle_alpha   90.00
_cell.angle_beta   90.00
_cell.angle_gamma   90.00
#
_symmetry.space_group_name_H-M   'P 1'
#
loop_
_entity.id
_entity.type
_entity.pdbx_description
1 polymer ?
#
loop_
_entity_poly.entity_id
_entity_poly.type
_entity_poly.pdbx_seq_one_letter_code
_entity_poly.pdbx_strand_id
1 'polypeptide(L)'
;MTPLDILILGASYGSLLATKIVLAGHNAKMICLPAEADLFNAEGAIIRTPVKGRDGLVEIRTSGLAGQLSAGGPADANPAEFDLIVLAMQEPQYSSPGVRDLLHSVAESCVPCMSIMNMPPLSFMKRLPNMNIDALRPCYAESNLWDAFNPEKFTLCSPDPQAFRPPEENLNVLQVRLPTNFKAAGFHHAEDNAMLRRLQADIEAVRFTTDDGDTIELPVKLKVHDSVFVPLAKWAMLVAGNYRCVQSAEMRPIQAAVHTDIDQSREIYNWVVDLCVSLGGAPADFVPFEKYANAAQSLGSPSSAARALAAGAKNIERVDKLVQTVAAQKGLQLASLNETVALVDGWLEKNRAAG
;
A
#
# COMPACT_ATOMS: atom_id res chain seq x y z
N MET A 1 18.80 -19.66 10.56
CA MET A 1 18.94 -18.19 10.56
C MET A 1 18.10 -17.64 11.71
N THR A 2 18.52 -16.56 12.35
CA THR A 2 17.71 -15.92 13.41
C THR A 2 16.46 -15.32 12.77
N PRO A 3 15.25 -15.61 13.26
CA PRO A 3 14.03 -14.95 12.80
C PRO A 3 14.14 -13.43 12.92
N LEU A 4 13.46 -12.71 12.05
CA LEU A 4 13.22 -11.28 12.19
C LEU A 4 11.92 -11.08 12.97
N ASP A 5 11.89 -10.08 13.83
CA ASP A 5 10.70 -9.61 14.51
C ASP A 5 10.16 -8.35 13.80
N ILE A 6 8.94 -8.42 13.27
CA ILE A 6 8.39 -7.39 12.39
C ILE A 6 7.07 -6.86 12.97
N LEU A 7 7.03 -5.53 13.22
CA LEU A 7 5.81 -4.84 13.65
C LEU A 7 5.04 -4.34 12.42
N ILE A 8 3.73 -4.62 12.35
CA ILE A 8 2.87 -4.22 11.22
C ILE A 8 1.68 -3.41 11.73
N LEU A 9 1.57 -2.15 11.33
CA LEU A 9 0.43 -1.30 11.66
C LEU A 9 -0.63 -1.43 10.55
N GLY A 10 -1.76 -2.07 10.87
CA GLY A 10 -2.88 -2.31 9.96
C GLY A 10 -3.03 -3.77 9.55
N ALA A 11 -4.25 -4.28 9.61
CA ALA A 11 -4.55 -5.71 9.48
C ALA A 11 -5.13 -6.15 8.12
N SER A 12 -5.34 -5.25 7.16
CA SER A 12 -5.81 -5.62 5.82
C SER A 12 -4.63 -6.11 4.96
N TYR A 13 -3.95 -5.22 4.25
CA TYR A 13 -2.73 -5.59 3.52
C TYR A 13 -1.62 -6.12 4.44
N GLY A 14 -1.63 -5.67 5.72
CA GLY A 14 -0.72 -6.18 6.75
C GLY A 14 -0.84 -7.68 6.98
N SER A 15 -2.06 -8.24 7.04
CA SER A 15 -2.25 -9.69 7.23
C SER A 15 -1.74 -10.51 6.04
N LEU A 16 -1.83 -9.98 4.82
CA LEU A 16 -1.28 -10.64 3.63
C LEU A 16 0.25 -10.72 3.69
N LEU A 17 0.92 -9.61 4.05
CA LEU A 17 2.38 -9.62 4.22
C LEU A 17 2.79 -10.43 5.44
N ALA A 18 2.10 -10.30 6.59
CA ALA A 18 2.35 -11.07 7.81
C ALA A 18 2.33 -12.58 7.54
N THR A 19 1.35 -13.05 6.76
CA THR A 19 1.26 -14.48 6.38
C THR A 19 2.51 -14.93 5.61
N LYS A 20 3.06 -14.10 4.73
CA LYS A 20 4.29 -14.42 3.99
C LYS A 20 5.53 -14.42 4.90
N ILE A 21 5.59 -13.49 5.84
CA ILE A 21 6.63 -13.36 6.86
C ILE A 21 6.65 -14.60 7.75
N VAL A 22 5.49 -14.97 8.29
CA VAL A 22 5.33 -16.12 9.20
C VAL A 22 5.59 -17.44 8.48
N LEU A 23 5.14 -17.59 7.23
CA LEU A 23 5.45 -18.76 6.40
C LEU A 23 6.96 -18.90 6.16
N ALA A 24 7.68 -17.80 6.01
CA ALA A 24 9.14 -17.78 5.85
C ALA A 24 9.92 -18.00 7.15
N GLY A 25 9.23 -18.22 8.28
CA GLY A 25 9.87 -18.53 9.58
C GLY A 25 10.28 -17.29 10.39
N HIS A 26 9.75 -16.11 10.06
CA HIS A 26 9.91 -14.88 10.82
C HIS A 26 8.66 -14.61 11.68
N ASN A 27 8.77 -13.67 12.63
CA ASN A 27 7.66 -13.30 13.50
C ASN A 27 7.02 -11.98 13.04
N ALA A 28 5.71 -11.88 13.21
CA ALA A 28 4.94 -10.68 12.92
C ALA A 28 4.01 -10.33 14.09
N LYS A 29 4.03 -9.06 14.51
CA LYS A 29 3.03 -8.50 15.41
C LYS A 29 2.20 -7.46 14.68
N MET A 30 0.89 -7.66 14.60
CA MET A 30 -0.02 -6.72 13.94
C MET A 30 -0.68 -5.78 14.95
N ILE A 31 -0.72 -4.50 14.62
CA ILE A 31 -1.49 -3.50 15.35
C ILE A 31 -2.79 -3.26 14.60
N CYS A 32 -3.90 -3.55 15.27
CA CYS A 32 -5.23 -3.49 14.68
C CYS A 32 -6.32 -3.17 15.74
N LEU A 33 -7.56 -3.22 15.32
CA LEU A 33 -8.69 -3.02 16.24
C LEU A 33 -8.82 -4.19 17.21
N PRO A 34 -9.36 -3.99 18.46
CA PRO A 34 -9.44 -5.04 19.46
C PRO A 34 -10.11 -6.32 18.97
N ALA A 35 -11.27 -6.22 18.29
CA ALA A 35 -11.97 -7.38 17.76
C ALA A 35 -11.18 -8.13 16.66
N GLU A 36 -10.34 -7.45 15.90
CA GLU A 36 -9.42 -8.07 14.95
C GLU A 36 -8.28 -8.78 15.69
N ALA A 37 -7.71 -8.13 16.72
CA ALA A 37 -6.61 -8.68 17.52
C ALA A 37 -7.04 -9.99 18.21
N ASP A 38 -8.23 -10.02 18.80
CA ASP A 38 -8.79 -11.22 19.42
C ASP A 38 -8.88 -12.39 18.44
N LEU A 39 -9.37 -12.14 17.22
CA LEU A 39 -9.48 -13.17 16.17
C LEU A 39 -8.09 -13.63 15.69
N PHE A 40 -7.17 -12.71 15.43
CA PHE A 40 -5.82 -13.08 14.98
C PHE A 40 -5.06 -13.87 16.03
N ASN A 41 -5.23 -13.56 17.31
CA ASN A 41 -4.58 -14.30 18.40
C ASN A 41 -5.22 -15.68 18.64
N ALA A 42 -6.55 -15.82 18.41
CA ALA A 42 -7.25 -17.08 18.60
C ALA A 42 -7.11 -18.05 17.41
N GLU A 43 -7.22 -17.53 16.19
CA GLU A 43 -7.37 -18.35 14.98
C GLU A 43 -6.24 -18.14 13.96
N GLY A 44 -5.45 -17.08 14.10
CA GLY A 44 -4.49 -16.61 13.11
C GLY A 44 -5.14 -15.85 11.96
N ALA A 45 -4.34 -15.47 10.96
CA ALA A 45 -4.80 -14.92 9.71
C ALA A 45 -5.14 -16.04 8.71
N ILE A 46 -6.20 -15.81 7.93
CA ILE A 46 -6.66 -16.72 6.88
C ILE A 46 -6.60 -15.98 5.55
N ILE A 47 -5.70 -16.41 4.66
CA ILE A 47 -5.53 -15.81 3.33
C ILE A 47 -6.01 -16.79 2.27
N ARG A 48 -6.96 -16.36 1.43
CA ARG A 48 -7.40 -17.11 0.25
C ARG A 48 -6.85 -16.47 -1.01
N THR A 49 -6.15 -17.24 -1.84
CA THR A 49 -5.46 -16.73 -3.03
C THR A 49 -5.57 -17.68 -4.21
N PRO A 50 -5.79 -17.15 -5.44
CA PRO A 50 -5.66 -17.98 -6.63
C PRO A 50 -4.19 -18.34 -6.85
N VAL A 51 -3.93 -19.60 -7.20
CA VAL A 51 -2.60 -20.11 -7.52
C VAL A 51 -2.61 -20.65 -8.95
N LYS A 52 -1.61 -20.27 -9.75
CA LYS A 52 -1.52 -20.71 -11.15
C LYS A 52 -1.46 -22.25 -11.23
N GLY A 53 -2.31 -22.82 -12.06
CA GLY A 53 -2.39 -24.26 -12.29
C GLY A 53 -3.23 -25.02 -11.25
N ARG A 54 -3.93 -24.31 -10.36
CA ARG A 54 -4.91 -24.91 -9.43
C ARG A 54 -6.29 -24.31 -9.65
N ASP A 55 -7.32 -25.11 -9.53
CA ASP A 55 -8.71 -24.67 -9.54
C ASP A 55 -9.09 -24.11 -8.16
N GLY A 56 -9.87 -23.03 -8.16
CA GLY A 56 -10.35 -22.39 -6.93
C GLY A 56 -9.28 -21.56 -6.21
N LEU A 57 -9.47 -21.37 -4.92
CA LEU A 57 -8.59 -20.59 -4.05
C LEU A 57 -7.84 -21.52 -3.09
N VAL A 58 -6.55 -21.29 -2.95
CA VAL A 58 -5.75 -21.92 -1.89
C VAL A 58 -5.93 -21.10 -0.62
N GLU A 59 -6.28 -21.78 0.47
CA GLU A 59 -6.38 -21.19 1.79
C GLU A 59 -5.09 -21.43 2.59
N ILE A 60 -4.57 -20.36 3.19
CA ILE A 60 -3.38 -20.38 4.03
C ILE A 60 -3.77 -19.85 5.40
N ARG A 61 -3.56 -20.67 6.44
CA ARG A 61 -3.76 -20.29 7.84
C ARG A 61 -2.40 -20.06 8.50
N THR A 62 -2.24 -18.96 9.22
CA THR A 62 -0.97 -18.69 9.91
C THR A 62 -0.77 -19.54 11.16
N SER A 63 -1.84 -20.10 11.72
CA SER A 63 -1.74 -21.07 12.80
C SER A 63 -1.02 -22.33 12.31
N GLY A 64 0.08 -22.69 12.97
CA GLY A 64 0.89 -23.85 12.62
C GLY A 64 1.97 -23.61 11.56
N LEU A 65 2.19 -22.38 11.09
CA LEU A 65 3.33 -22.03 10.26
C LEU A 65 4.63 -21.93 11.08
N ALA A 66 5.76 -21.78 10.38
CA ALA A 66 7.08 -21.83 11.00
C ALA A 66 7.39 -20.63 11.93
N GLY A 67 6.90 -19.45 11.59
CA GLY A 67 7.01 -18.24 12.42
C GLY A 67 5.78 -18.02 13.30
N GLN A 68 5.76 -16.94 14.05
CA GLN A 68 4.68 -16.60 14.96
C GLN A 68 3.93 -15.35 14.50
N LEU A 69 2.58 -15.39 14.58
CA LEU A 69 1.72 -14.23 14.42
C LEU A 69 1.12 -13.87 15.78
N SER A 70 1.20 -12.59 16.13
CA SER A 70 0.46 -12.02 17.25
C SER A 70 -0.21 -10.71 16.83
N ALA A 71 -1.20 -10.26 17.59
CA ALA A 71 -1.87 -8.99 17.33
C ALA A 71 -2.20 -8.27 18.63
N GLY A 72 -2.32 -6.94 18.56
CA GLY A 72 -2.68 -6.10 19.70
C GLY A 72 -3.09 -4.70 19.28
N GLY A 73 -3.35 -3.85 20.27
CA GLY A 73 -3.60 -2.42 20.06
C GLY A 73 -2.31 -1.59 20.01
N PRO A 74 -2.41 -0.29 19.73
CA PRO A 74 -1.24 0.60 19.66
C PRO A 74 -0.39 0.65 20.94
N ALA A 75 -1.00 0.45 22.11
CA ALA A 75 -0.28 0.45 23.39
C ALA A 75 0.47 -0.86 23.70
N ASP A 76 0.25 -1.91 22.89
CA ASP A 76 0.80 -3.25 23.16
C ASP A 76 2.14 -3.50 22.44
N ALA A 77 2.75 -2.48 21.83
CA ALA A 77 3.99 -2.61 21.11
C ALA A 77 5.03 -1.57 21.52
N ASN A 78 6.24 -2.02 21.75
CA ASN A 78 7.42 -1.16 21.84
C ASN A 78 8.19 -1.25 20.52
N PRO A 79 8.21 -0.20 19.68
CA PRO A 79 8.86 -0.25 18.37
C PRO A 79 10.34 -0.65 18.40
N ALA A 80 11.07 -0.33 19.48
CA ALA A 80 12.50 -0.63 19.60
C ALA A 80 12.83 -2.13 19.73
N GLU A 81 11.80 -2.98 19.93
CA GLU A 81 11.98 -4.44 20.04
C GLU A 81 11.92 -5.16 18.68
N PHE A 82 11.71 -4.42 17.59
CA PHE A 82 11.53 -4.98 16.25
C PHE A 82 12.71 -4.65 15.31
N ASP A 83 12.94 -5.54 14.36
CA ASP A 83 13.94 -5.35 13.31
C ASP A 83 13.44 -4.48 12.15
N LEU A 84 12.11 -4.54 11.87
CA LEU A 84 11.45 -3.79 10.79
C LEU A 84 10.06 -3.37 11.24
N ILE A 85 9.68 -2.16 10.90
CA ILE A 85 8.31 -1.67 11.09
C ILE A 85 7.65 -1.47 9.73
N VAL A 86 6.41 -1.98 9.60
CA VAL A 86 5.62 -1.89 8.37
C VAL A 86 4.37 -1.07 8.63
N LEU A 87 4.18 0.01 7.88
CA LEU A 87 3.00 0.87 7.93
C LEU A 87 2.04 0.45 6.81
N ALA A 88 0.98 -0.31 7.14
CA ALA A 88 0.07 -0.93 6.19
C ALA A 88 -1.38 -0.38 6.27
N MET A 89 -1.53 0.88 6.62
CA MET A 89 -2.81 1.61 6.63
C MET A 89 -2.80 2.74 5.61
N GLN A 90 -3.98 3.32 5.35
CA GLN A 90 -4.07 4.53 4.52
C GLN A 90 -3.59 5.75 5.32
N GLU A 91 -3.03 6.74 4.64
CA GLU A 91 -2.42 7.93 5.25
C GLU A 91 -3.30 8.60 6.31
N PRO A 92 -4.60 8.87 6.08
CA PRO A 92 -5.42 9.55 7.09
C PRO A 92 -5.63 8.75 8.38
N GLN A 93 -5.43 7.44 8.38
CA GLN A 93 -5.65 6.59 9.56
C GLN A 93 -4.57 6.79 10.63
N TYR A 94 -3.39 7.27 10.24
CA TYR A 94 -2.28 7.53 11.17
C TYR A 94 -2.52 8.73 12.08
N SER A 95 -3.51 9.58 11.77
CA SER A 95 -3.92 10.68 12.66
C SER A 95 -4.85 10.25 13.81
N SER A 96 -5.28 8.99 13.84
CA SER A 96 -6.14 8.48 14.92
C SER A 96 -5.40 8.46 16.26
N PRO A 97 -6.09 8.83 17.37
CA PRO A 97 -5.51 8.74 18.72
C PRO A 97 -4.93 7.34 18.99
N GLY A 98 -3.87 7.22 19.74
CA GLY A 98 -3.17 5.97 20.00
C GLY A 98 -2.29 5.50 18.84
N VAL A 99 -2.81 5.49 17.59
CA VAL A 99 -1.97 5.22 16.40
C VAL A 99 -0.96 6.34 16.21
N ARG A 100 -1.37 7.60 16.38
CA ARG A 100 -0.48 8.76 16.35
C ARG A 100 0.65 8.63 17.38
N ASP A 101 0.32 8.26 18.63
CA ASP A 101 1.30 8.12 19.69
C ASP A 101 2.29 7.00 19.40
N LEU A 102 1.79 5.86 18.88
CA LEU A 102 2.65 4.77 18.44
C LEU A 102 3.52 5.22 17.25
N LEU A 103 2.99 5.99 16.30
CA LEU A 103 3.76 6.48 15.16
C LEU A 103 4.92 7.41 15.59
N HIS A 104 4.72 8.23 16.63
CA HIS A 104 5.79 9.01 17.24
C HIS A 104 6.87 8.11 17.84
N SER A 105 6.47 7.09 18.61
CA SER A 105 7.43 6.11 19.15
C SER A 105 8.17 5.32 18.07
N VAL A 106 7.50 5.03 16.94
CA VAL A 106 8.15 4.42 15.76
C VAL A 106 9.24 5.34 15.20
N ALA A 107 8.94 6.62 15.05
CA ALA A 107 9.94 7.58 14.54
C ALA A 107 11.13 7.74 15.50
N GLU A 108 10.88 7.78 16.81
CA GLU A 108 11.91 7.88 17.85
C GLU A 108 12.79 6.63 17.96
N SER A 109 12.25 5.45 17.68
CA SER A 109 13.00 4.19 17.76
C SER A 109 14.12 4.08 16.73
N CYS A 110 14.06 4.85 15.65
CA CYS A 110 14.99 4.77 14.51
C CYS A 110 15.09 3.37 13.88
N VAL A 111 14.16 2.47 14.14
CA VAL A 111 14.04 1.18 13.47
C VAL A 111 13.67 1.41 11.99
N PRO A 112 14.25 0.64 11.04
CA PRO A 112 13.87 0.75 9.63
C PRO A 112 12.36 0.63 9.43
N CYS A 113 11.78 1.54 8.65
CA CYS A 113 10.34 1.63 8.45
C CYS A 113 9.97 1.54 6.96
N MET A 114 9.09 0.60 6.60
CA MET A 114 8.56 0.42 5.26
C MET A 114 7.06 0.72 5.25
N SER A 115 6.63 1.71 4.45
CA SER A 115 5.20 1.96 4.27
C SER A 115 4.64 1.17 3.09
N ILE A 116 3.50 0.48 3.29
CA ILE A 116 2.70 -0.14 2.23
C ILE A 116 1.50 0.78 1.97
N MET A 117 1.70 1.81 1.16
CA MET A 117 0.74 2.89 0.93
C MET A 117 0.73 3.32 -0.53
N ASN A 118 -0.42 3.78 -1.02
CA ASN A 118 -0.48 4.44 -2.34
C ASN A 118 0.06 5.86 -2.26
N MET A 119 -0.17 6.53 -1.14
CA MET A 119 0.33 7.87 -0.88
C MET A 119 1.66 7.78 -0.13
N PRO A 120 2.79 8.14 -0.75
CA PRO A 120 4.08 8.09 -0.07
C PRO A 120 4.10 9.06 1.12
N PRO A 121 4.55 8.64 2.30
CA PRO A 121 4.81 9.56 3.40
C PRO A 121 5.82 10.66 3.03
N LEU A 122 5.72 11.85 3.65
CA LEU A 122 6.64 12.96 3.38
C LEU A 122 8.11 12.59 3.62
N SER A 123 8.38 11.73 4.60
CA SER A 123 9.72 11.19 4.86
C SER A 123 10.29 10.43 3.66
N PHE A 124 9.46 9.67 2.92
CA PHE A 124 9.90 9.05 1.67
C PHE A 124 10.06 10.08 0.54
N MET A 125 9.16 11.06 0.45
CA MET A 125 9.25 12.12 -0.58
C MET A 125 10.55 12.93 -0.48
N LYS A 126 11.14 13.06 0.72
CA LYS A 126 12.46 13.68 0.94
C LYS A 126 13.60 12.93 0.23
N ARG A 127 13.42 11.68 -0.15
CA ARG A 127 14.41 10.87 -0.90
C ARG A 127 14.41 11.19 -2.40
N LEU A 128 13.36 11.86 -2.90
CA LEU A 128 13.28 12.25 -4.31
C LEU A 128 14.10 13.53 -4.55
N PRO A 129 14.85 13.61 -5.65
CA PRO A 129 15.71 14.77 -5.92
C PRO A 129 14.89 16.05 -6.16
N ASN A 130 15.38 17.17 -5.62
CA ASN A 130 14.84 18.51 -5.85
C ASN A 130 13.35 18.69 -5.52
N MET A 131 12.83 17.96 -4.52
CA MET A 131 11.44 18.03 -4.10
C MET A 131 11.25 19.11 -3.02
N ASN A 132 10.37 20.08 -3.29
CA ASN A 132 9.90 21.01 -2.25
C ASN A 132 8.85 20.32 -1.39
N ILE A 133 9.27 19.83 -0.23
CA ILE A 133 8.42 19.06 0.70
C ILE A 133 7.32 19.93 1.30
N ASP A 134 7.59 21.18 1.62
CA ASP A 134 6.60 22.08 2.24
C ASP A 134 5.38 22.33 1.33
N ALA A 135 5.61 22.40 0.01
CA ALA A 135 4.53 22.50 -0.96
C ALA A 135 3.62 21.26 -1.01
N LEU A 136 4.10 20.09 -0.56
CA LEU A 136 3.32 18.84 -0.54
C LEU A 136 2.43 18.70 0.70
N ARG A 137 2.73 19.43 1.79
CA ARG A 137 2.02 19.29 3.08
C ARG A 137 0.48 19.38 2.97
N PRO A 138 -0.11 20.26 2.15
CA PRO A 138 -1.57 20.35 2.01
C PRO A 138 -2.23 19.10 1.38
N CYS A 139 -1.43 18.16 0.86
CA CYS A 139 -1.95 16.88 0.33
C CYS A 139 -2.22 15.85 1.42
N TYR A 140 -1.68 16.02 2.62
CA TYR A 140 -1.75 15.07 3.74
C TYR A 140 -2.80 15.48 4.75
N ALA A 141 -3.43 14.51 5.40
CA ALA A 141 -4.41 14.77 6.46
C ALA A 141 -3.74 15.43 7.68
N GLU A 142 -2.57 14.95 8.04
CA GLU A 142 -1.74 15.51 9.12
C GLU A 142 -0.26 15.39 8.78
N SER A 143 0.25 16.36 8.03
CA SER A 143 1.60 16.31 7.45
C SER A 143 2.72 16.24 8.48
N ASN A 144 2.51 16.83 9.67
CA ASN A 144 3.53 16.92 10.73
C ASN A 144 3.90 15.54 11.32
N LEU A 145 3.02 14.55 11.20
CA LEU A 145 3.30 13.18 11.66
C LEU A 145 4.55 12.57 11.03
N TRP A 146 4.89 13.03 9.81
CA TRP A 146 6.00 12.49 9.04
C TRP A 146 7.33 13.21 9.25
N ASP A 147 7.35 14.30 10.03
CA ASP A 147 8.55 15.13 10.18
C ASP A 147 9.64 14.48 11.04
N ALA A 148 9.24 13.69 12.03
CA ALA A 148 10.14 13.03 12.97
C ALA A 148 10.88 11.81 12.37
N PHE A 149 10.41 11.29 11.23
CA PHE A 149 11.06 10.14 10.59
C PHE A 149 12.35 10.51 9.90
N ASN A 150 13.39 9.70 10.12
CA ASN A 150 14.63 9.79 9.34
C ASN A 150 14.39 9.25 7.91
N PRO A 151 14.54 10.06 6.85
CA PRO A 151 14.34 9.62 5.47
C PRO A 151 15.25 8.46 5.05
N GLU A 152 16.43 8.34 5.63
CA GLU A 152 17.37 7.26 5.32
C GLU A 152 16.92 5.90 5.85
N LYS A 153 16.15 5.92 6.95
CA LYS A 153 15.53 4.75 7.59
C LYS A 153 14.11 4.46 7.10
N PHE A 154 13.65 5.18 6.08
CA PHE A 154 12.28 5.08 5.59
C PHE A 154 12.23 4.62 4.13
N THR A 155 11.36 3.65 3.82
CA THR A 155 11.11 3.22 2.45
C THR A 155 9.63 3.05 2.13
N LEU A 156 9.32 2.98 0.83
CA LEU A 156 7.97 2.80 0.29
C LEU A 156 7.86 1.45 -0.40
N CYS A 157 6.72 0.82 -0.18
CA CYS A 157 6.26 -0.37 -0.88
C CYS A 157 4.90 -0.11 -1.50
N SER A 158 4.72 -0.36 -2.79
CA SER A 158 3.40 -0.23 -3.40
C SER A 158 2.51 -1.42 -3.06
N PRO A 159 1.22 -1.18 -2.68
CA PRO A 159 0.23 -2.23 -2.42
C PRO A 159 -0.37 -2.74 -3.75
N ASP A 160 0.45 -3.42 -4.57
CA ASP A 160 0.03 -3.89 -5.89
C ASP A 160 -0.94 -5.09 -5.84
N PRO A 161 -0.85 -6.03 -4.88
CA PRO A 161 -1.86 -7.08 -4.73
C PRO A 161 -3.25 -6.47 -4.56
N GLN A 162 -4.26 -7.07 -5.18
CA GLN A 162 -5.64 -6.67 -4.93
C GLN A 162 -6.30 -7.69 -4.03
N ALA A 163 -6.69 -7.26 -2.85
CA ALA A 163 -7.31 -8.09 -1.84
C ALA A 163 -8.47 -7.35 -1.16
N PHE A 164 -9.39 -8.10 -0.59
CA PHE A 164 -10.54 -7.57 0.12
C PHE A 164 -10.94 -8.54 1.24
N ARG A 165 -11.65 -8.04 2.23
CA ARG A 165 -12.32 -8.86 3.24
C ARG A 165 -13.71 -9.18 2.73
N PRO A 166 -14.07 -10.47 2.56
CA PRO A 166 -15.43 -10.84 2.20
C PRO A 166 -16.39 -10.42 3.31
N PRO A 167 -17.50 -9.72 3.00
CA PRO A 167 -18.42 -9.19 4.04
C PRO A 167 -19.09 -10.28 4.89
N GLU A 168 -19.20 -11.48 4.36
CA GLU A 168 -19.80 -12.66 4.99
C GLU A 168 -18.84 -13.45 5.89
N GLU A 169 -17.54 -13.08 5.89
CA GLU A 169 -16.50 -13.80 6.61
C GLU A 169 -16.04 -13.05 7.86
N ASN A 170 -15.29 -13.72 8.72
CA ASN A 170 -14.66 -13.11 9.89
C ASN A 170 -13.57 -12.08 9.48
N LEU A 171 -13.27 -11.16 10.38
CA LEU A 171 -12.33 -10.05 10.13
C LEU A 171 -10.88 -10.51 9.89
N ASN A 172 -10.53 -11.74 10.27
CA ASN A 172 -9.22 -12.35 10.03
C ASN A 172 -9.09 -13.03 8.65
N VAL A 173 -10.15 -13.04 7.84
CA VAL A 173 -10.15 -13.59 6.47
C VAL A 173 -9.87 -12.49 5.45
N LEU A 174 -8.88 -12.72 4.58
CA LEU A 174 -8.58 -11.86 3.44
C LEU A 174 -8.53 -12.68 2.15
N GLN A 175 -9.25 -12.23 1.12
CA GLN A 175 -9.25 -12.86 -0.19
C GLN A 175 -8.48 -12.02 -1.21
N VAL A 176 -7.51 -12.64 -1.86
CA VAL A 176 -6.73 -12.03 -2.95
C VAL A 176 -7.46 -12.25 -4.28
N ARG A 177 -7.70 -11.16 -5.02
CA ARG A 177 -8.27 -11.20 -6.39
C ARG A 177 -7.18 -11.19 -7.45
N LEU A 178 -6.19 -10.29 -7.29
CA LEU A 178 -5.08 -10.17 -8.21
C LEU A 178 -3.78 -10.36 -7.44
N PRO A 179 -3.11 -11.53 -7.59
CA PRO A 179 -1.96 -11.90 -6.80
C PRO A 179 -0.65 -11.33 -7.38
N THR A 180 -0.57 -10.00 -7.54
CA THR A 180 0.67 -9.30 -7.90
C THR A 180 1.59 -9.17 -6.69
N ASN A 181 2.87 -8.84 -6.93
CA ASN A 181 3.85 -8.72 -5.85
C ASN A 181 3.81 -7.34 -5.19
N PHE A 182 4.15 -7.29 -3.91
CA PHE A 182 4.57 -6.07 -3.25
C PHE A 182 5.89 -5.59 -3.85
N LYS A 183 6.01 -4.30 -4.19
CA LYS A 183 7.22 -3.71 -4.78
C LYS A 183 7.74 -2.62 -3.87
N ALA A 184 8.81 -2.91 -3.17
CA ALA A 184 9.47 -1.98 -2.27
C ALA A 184 10.69 -1.34 -2.95
N ALA A 185 10.94 -0.07 -2.65
CA ALA A 185 12.26 0.51 -2.86
C ALA A 185 13.21 0.02 -1.78
N GLY A 186 14.50 -0.12 -2.09
CA GLY A 186 15.51 -0.42 -1.10
C GLY A 186 15.69 0.73 -0.10
N PHE A 187 16.18 0.42 1.10
CA PHE A 187 16.63 1.44 2.05
C PHE A 187 17.91 2.12 1.56
N HIS A 188 18.18 3.31 2.08
CA HIS A 188 19.43 4.04 1.78
C HIS A 188 20.62 3.35 2.46
N HIS A 189 20.47 2.97 3.73
CA HIS A 189 21.51 2.26 4.46
C HIS A 189 21.69 0.83 3.97
N ALA A 190 22.95 0.43 3.77
CA ALA A 190 23.30 -0.90 3.26
C ALA A 190 22.82 -2.05 4.16
N GLU A 191 22.92 -1.89 5.48
CA GLU A 191 22.48 -2.90 6.45
C GLU A 191 20.96 -3.10 6.44
N ASP A 192 20.20 -2.00 6.46
CA ASP A 192 18.74 -2.05 6.39
C ASP A 192 18.27 -2.64 5.06
N ASN A 193 18.96 -2.28 3.97
CA ASN A 193 18.67 -2.84 2.65
C ASN A 193 19.00 -4.33 2.56
N ALA A 194 20.11 -4.76 3.18
CA ALA A 194 20.48 -6.17 3.24
C ALA A 194 19.45 -6.99 4.04
N MET A 195 18.93 -6.45 5.17
CA MET A 195 17.85 -7.07 5.95
C MET A 195 16.57 -7.21 5.11
N LEU A 196 16.16 -6.17 4.39
CA LEU A 196 14.94 -6.21 3.55
C LEU A 196 15.09 -7.18 2.37
N ARG A 197 16.28 -7.26 1.75
CA ARG A 197 16.58 -8.24 0.70
C ARG A 197 16.66 -9.67 1.23
N ARG A 198 17.15 -9.86 2.46
CA ARG A 198 17.10 -11.15 3.13
C ARG A 198 15.63 -11.58 3.30
N LEU A 199 14.76 -10.71 3.81
CA LEU A 199 13.32 -10.99 3.95
C LEU A 199 12.68 -11.35 2.60
N GLN A 200 13.03 -10.63 1.53
CA GLN A 200 12.61 -11.00 0.17
C GLN A 200 13.04 -12.43 -0.18
N ALA A 201 14.30 -12.76 0.02
CA ALA A 201 14.87 -14.07 -0.34
C ALA A 201 14.21 -15.20 0.45
N ASP A 202 13.97 -15.01 1.75
CA ASP A 202 13.32 -15.99 2.62
C ASP A 202 11.85 -16.22 2.19
N ILE A 203 11.10 -15.16 1.86
CA ILE A 203 9.74 -15.25 1.31
C ILE A 203 9.71 -15.93 -0.08
N GLU A 204 10.73 -15.74 -0.90
CA GLU A 204 10.81 -16.36 -2.23
C GLU A 204 11.17 -17.85 -2.16
N ALA A 205 12.01 -18.23 -1.21
CA ALA A 205 12.50 -19.60 -1.05
C ALA A 205 11.43 -20.53 -0.47
N VAL A 206 10.56 -20.02 0.39
CA VAL A 206 9.60 -20.85 1.11
C VAL A 206 8.56 -21.46 0.19
N ARG A 207 8.11 -22.68 0.53
CA ARG A 207 7.04 -23.41 -0.13
C ARG A 207 5.94 -23.69 0.89
N PHE A 208 4.73 -23.82 0.40
CA PHE A 208 3.55 -24.13 1.20
C PHE A 208 3.07 -25.54 0.88
N THR A 209 2.83 -26.34 1.91
CA THR A 209 2.21 -27.65 1.74
C THR A 209 0.71 -27.51 1.95
N THR A 210 -0.06 -27.82 0.93
CA THR A 210 -1.52 -27.78 0.93
C THR A 210 -2.12 -28.99 1.67
N ASP A 211 -3.40 -28.93 2.00
CA ASP A 211 -4.09 -30.01 2.75
C ASP A 211 -4.10 -31.35 1.99
N ASP A 212 -4.03 -31.31 0.64
CA ASP A 212 -3.89 -32.50 -0.22
C ASP A 212 -2.43 -33.03 -0.30
N GLY A 213 -1.50 -32.42 0.42
CA GLY A 213 -0.11 -32.83 0.52
C GLY A 213 0.82 -32.30 -0.55
N ASP A 214 0.33 -31.51 -1.50
CA ASP A 214 1.16 -30.91 -2.54
C ASP A 214 2.00 -29.76 -1.97
N THR A 215 3.25 -29.69 -2.39
CA THR A 215 4.15 -28.55 -2.07
C THR A 215 4.15 -27.57 -3.22
N ILE A 216 3.68 -26.35 -2.97
CA ILE A 216 3.48 -25.31 -3.99
C ILE A 216 4.24 -24.03 -3.69
N GLU A 217 4.49 -23.27 -4.74
CA GLU A 217 4.93 -21.89 -4.63
C GLU A 217 3.71 -20.97 -4.58
N LEU A 218 3.63 -20.16 -3.51
CA LEU A 218 2.56 -19.17 -3.38
C LEU A 218 2.88 -17.89 -4.15
N PRO A 219 1.87 -17.28 -4.80
CA PRO A 219 2.00 -15.95 -5.37
C PRO A 219 2.09 -14.87 -4.26
N VAL A 220 2.21 -13.63 -4.68
CA VAL A 220 2.36 -12.45 -3.80
C VAL A 220 3.64 -12.53 -3.00
N LYS A 221 4.70 -12.00 -3.57
CA LYS A 221 6.04 -11.92 -2.95
C LYS A 221 6.40 -10.47 -2.65
N LEU A 222 7.34 -10.28 -1.77
CA LEU A 222 8.05 -9.02 -1.62
C LEU A 222 9.13 -8.94 -2.69
N LYS A 223 9.20 -7.84 -3.43
CA LYS A 223 10.23 -7.53 -4.41
C LYS A 223 10.88 -6.21 -4.05
N VAL A 224 12.18 -6.23 -3.79
CA VAL A 224 12.97 -5.06 -3.43
C VAL A 224 13.72 -4.57 -4.67
N HIS A 225 13.58 -3.29 -4.97
CA HIS A 225 14.16 -2.63 -6.15
C HIS A 225 15.14 -1.54 -5.72
N ASP A 226 16.18 -1.30 -6.52
CA ASP A 226 17.16 -0.25 -6.24
C ASP A 226 16.58 1.14 -6.53
N SER A 227 15.68 1.26 -7.51
CA SER A 227 15.03 2.51 -7.85
C SER A 227 13.95 2.89 -6.84
N VAL A 228 14.02 4.12 -6.32
CA VAL A 228 12.98 4.73 -5.47
C VAL A 228 11.69 5.01 -6.25
N PHE A 229 11.72 4.94 -7.58
CA PHE A 229 10.56 5.22 -8.43
C PHE A 229 9.68 4.00 -8.69
N VAL A 230 10.16 2.76 -8.50
CA VAL A 230 9.36 1.55 -8.73
C VAL A 230 8.05 1.54 -7.94
N PRO A 231 8.00 1.87 -6.64
CA PRO A 231 6.73 1.96 -5.92
C PRO A 231 5.82 3.09 -6.44
N LEU A 232 6.38 4.15 -7.00
CA LEU A 232 5.65 5.31 -7.55
C LEU A 232 5.01 4.99 -8.92
N ALA A 233 5.35 3.86 -9.56
CA ALA A 233 4.67 3.39 -10.77
C ALA A 233 3.14 3.27 -10.58
N LYS A 234 2.68 3.10 -9.34
CA LYS A 234 1.27 3.10 -8.98
C LYS A 234 0.56 4.42 -9.28
N TRP A 235 1.26 5.56 -9.24
CA TRP A 235 0.67 6.87 -9.48
C TRP A 235 -0.02 6.98 -10.82
N ALA A 236 0.61 6.48 -11.89
CA ALA A 236 0.01 6.50 -13.23
C ALA A 236 -1.32 5.73 -13.27
N MET A 237 -1.39 4.56 -12.61
CA MET A 237 -2.61 3.76 -12.51
C MET A 237 -3.68 4.45 -11.68
N LEU A 238 -3.30 5.07 -10.56
CA LEU A 238 -4.23 5.76 -9.66
C LEU A 238 -4.84 6.97 -10.34
N VAL A 239 -4.04 7.80 -11.00
CA VAL A 239 -4.49 9.03 -11.68
C VAL A 239 -5.30 8.69 -12.94
N ALA A 240 -4.85 7.75 -13.78
CA ALA A 240 -5.56 7.39 -15.01
C ALA A 240 -6.83 6.57 -14.79
N GLY A 241 -7.01 5.94 -13.63
CA GLY A 241 -8.17 5.06 -13.36
C GLY A 241 -8.84 5.31 -12.03
N ASN A 242 -8.15 5.08 -10.91
CA ASN A 242 -8.77 5.03 -9.59
C ASN A 242 -9.47 6.35 -9.19
N TYR A 243 -8.83 7.50 -9.36
CA TYR A 243 -9.43 8.80 -9.06
C TYR A 243 -10.46 9.23 -10.09
N ARG A 244 -10.34 8.78 -11.34
CA ARG A 244 -11.35 9.01 -12.38
C ARG A 244 -12.64 8.19 -12.18
N CYS A 245 -12.68 7.29 -11.19
CA CYS A 245 -13.94 6.71 -10.70
C CYS A 245 -14.87 7.76 -10.08
N VAL A 246 -14.32 8.86 -9.55
CA VAL A 246 -15.08 9.93 -8.92
C VAL A 246 -15.73 10.79 -10.01
N GLN A 247 -17.07 10.87 -9.99
CA GLN A 247 -17.88 11.70 -10.88
C GLN A 247 -18.70 12.68 -10.05
N SER A 248 -19.32 13.66 -10.69
CA SER A 248 -20.07 14.72 -10.00
C SER A 248 -21.26 14.22 -9.19
N ALA A 249 -21.97 13.19 -9.67
CA ALA A 249 -23.18 12.66 -9.05
C ALA A 249 -23.01 11.25 -8.48
N GLU A 250 -22.26 10.39 -9.15
CA GLU A 250 -22.12 8.99 -8.79
C GLU A 250 -20.69 8.48 -9.07
N MET A 251 -20.36 7.30 -8.56
CA MET A 251 -19.07 6.67 -8.78
C MET A 251 -19.16 5.63 -9.89
N ARG A 252 -18.16 5.59 -10.80
CA ARG A 252 -18.07 4.56 -11.84
C ARG A 252 -17.01 3.51 -11.53
N PRO A 253 -17.14 2.27 -12.08
CA PRO A 253 -16.12 1.24 -11.97
C PRO A 253 -14.77 1.67 -12.57
N ILE A 254 -13.66 1.09 -12.08
CA ILE A 254 -12.31 1.35 -12.65
C ILE A 254 -12.28 0.95 -14.12
N GLN A 255 -12.88 -0.19 -14.49
CA GLN A 255 -13.01 -0.60 -15.88
C GLN A 255 -13.59 0.52 -16.75
N ALA A 256 -14.73 1.09 -16.34
CA ALA A 256 -15.37 2.19 -17.08
C ALA A 256 -14.49 3.45 -17.09
N ALA A 257 -13.84 3.77 -15.97
CA ALA A 257 -12.93 4.92 -15.88
C ALA A 257 -11.77 4.84 -16.88
N VAL A 258 -11.26 3.63 -17.13
CA VAL A 258 -10.13 3.40 -18.05
C VAL A 258 -10.60 3.24 -19.50
N HIS A 259 -11.68 2.47 -19.75
CA HIS A 259 -12.02 1.99 -21.10
C HIS A 259 -13.07 2.82 -21.83
N THR A 260 -13.83 3.71 -21.15
CA THR A 260 -14.79 4.59 -21.84
C THR A 260 -14.07 5.52 -22.84
N ASP A 261 -12.86 6.00 -22.47
CA ASP A 261 -11.94 6.73 -23.34
C ASP A 261 -10.54 6.23 -23.07
N ILE A 262 -10.14 5.22 -23.83
CA ILE A 262 -8.85 4.54 -23.67
C ILE A 262 -7.68 5.45 -24.06
N ASP A 263 -7.87 6.33 -25.03
CA ASP A 263 -6.82 7.22 -25.53
C ASP A 263 -6.53 8.32 -24.52
N GLN A 264 -7.58 8.92 -23.94
CA GLN A 264 -7.40 9.86 -22.82
C GLN A 264 -6.75 9.19 -21.61
N SER A 265 -7.13 7.94 -21.31
CA SER A 265 -6.53 7.18 -20.22
C SER A 265 -5.05 6.90 -20.44
N ARG A 266 -4.67 6.62 -21.70
CA ARG A 266 -3.26 6.44 -22.12
C ARG A 266 -2.48 7.75 -22.01
N GLU A 267 -3.05 8.84 -22.47
CA GLU A 267 -2.45 10.17 -22.36
C GLU A 267 -2.13 10.53 -20.91
N ILE A 268 -3.12 10.42 -20.01
CA ILE A 268 -2.96 10.71 -18.58
C ILE A 268 -1.90 9.77 -17.96
N TYR A 269 -1.96 8.48 -18.26
CA TYR A 269 -1.03 7.50 -17.75
C TYR A 269 0.41 7.83 -18.13
N ASN A 270 0.65 8.05 -19.42
CA ASN A 270 1.98 8.35 -19.94
C ASN A 270 2.48 9.70 -19.43
N TRP A 271 1.62 10.71 -19.30
CA TRP A 271 1.98 11.99 -18.73
C TRP A 271 2.48 11.86 -17.28
N VAL A 272 1.85 11.01 -16.45
CA VAL A 272 2.33 10.74 -15.08
C VAL A 272 3.66 9.98 -15.10
N VAL A 273 3.83 9.02 -16.01
CA VAL A 273 5.12 8.34 -16.19
C VAL A 273 6.22 9.32 -16.57
N ASP A 274 5.96 10.21 -17.53
CA ASP A 274 6.91 11.22 -17.98
C ASP A 274 7.26 12.22 -16.86
N LEU A 275 6.29 12.58 -16.02
CA LEU A 275 6.53 13.36 -14.81
C LEU A 275 7.53 12.62 -13.88
N CYS A 276 7.31 11.36 -13.58
CA CYS A 276 8.20 10.57 -12.72
C CYS A 276 9.61 10.40 -13.36
N VAL A 277 9.68 10.22 -14.66
CA VAL A 277 10.97 10.19 -15.39
C VAL A 277 11.70 11.54 -15.29
N SER A 278 10.97 12.66 -15.38
CA SER A 278 11.55 14.00 -15.20
C SER A 278 12.09 14.27 -13.79
N LEU A 279 11.64 13.48 -12.81
CA LEU A 279 12.14 13.50 -11.43
C LEU A 279 13.38 12.61 -11.23
N GLY A 280 13.75 11.79 -12.21
CA GLY A 280 14.91 10.90 -12.16
C GLY A 280 14.59 9.41 -12.24
N GLY A 281 13.33 9.03 -12.42
CA GLY A 281 12.92 7.66 -12.68
C GLY A 281 13.38 7.16 -14.06
N ALA A 282 13.60 5.85 -14.19
CA ALA A 282 13.86 5.22 -15.47
C ALA A 282 12.54 4.73 -16.10
N PRO A 283 12.37 4.76 -17.45
CA PRO A 283 11.17 4.19 -18.09
C PRO A 283 10.90 2.74 -17.69
N ALA A 284 11.93 1.96 -17.41
CA ALA A 284 11.82 0.55 -16.97
C ALA A 284 11.24 0.39 -15.55
N ASP A 285 11.17 1.46 -14.74
CA ASP A 285 10.56 1.43 -13.42
C ASP A 285 9.03 1.32 -13.49
N PHE A 286 8.44 1.64 -14.66
CA PHE A 286 6.99 1.77 -14.83
C PHE A 286 6.41 0.62 -15.64
N VAL A 287 5.15 0.29 -15.33
CA VAL A 287 4.40 -0.74 -16.06
C VAL A 287 3.91 -0.14 -17.39
N PRO A 288 4.02 -0.83 -18.54
CA PRO A 288 3.41 -0.38 -19.79
C PRO A 288 1.91 -0.19 -19.66
N PHE A 289 1.36 0.88 -20.27
CA PHE A 289 -0.06 1.21 -20.22
C PHE A 289 -0.97 0.04 -20.63
N GLU A 290 -0.62 -0.69 -21.69
CA GLU A 290 -1.41 -1.81 -22.20
C GLU A 290 -1.58 -2.92 -21.16
N LYS A 291 -0.53 -3.18 -20.38
CA LYS A 291 -0.60 -4.17 -19.29
C LYS A 291 -1.54 -3.70 -18.16
N TYR A 292 -1.51 -2.41 -17.84
CA TYR A 292 -2.45 -1.83 -16.88
C TYR A 292 -3.89 -1.84 -17.41
N ALA A 293 -4.12 -1.39 -18.63
CA ALA A 293 -5.44 -1.36 -19.26
C ALA A 293 -6.07 -2.76 -19.32
N ASN A 294 -5.30 -3.77 -19.72
CA ASN A 294 -5.75 -5.16 -19.72
C ASN A 294 -6.17 -5.64 -18.31
N ALA A 295 -5.39 -5.34 -17.28
CA ALA A 295 -5.74 -5.68 -15.91
C ALA A 295 -7.01 -4.95 -15.44
N ALA A 296 -7.21 -3.70 -15.85
CA ALA A 296 -8.37 -2.88 -15.50
C ALA A 296 -9.69 -3.45 -16.03
N GLN A 297 -9.69 -4.29 -17.08
CA GLN A 297 -10.90 -4.94 -17.59
C GLN A 297 -11.63 -5.79 -16.54
N SER A 298 -10.90 -6.37 -15.61
CA SER A 298 -11.46 -7.19 -14.52
C SER A 298 -11.96 -6.37 -13.33
N LEU A 299 -11.77 -5.04 -13.32
CA LEU A 299 -12.06 -4.17 -12.18
C LEU A 299 -13.45 -3.53 -12.28
N GLY A 300 -14.50 -4.36 -12.13
CA GLY A 300 -15.91 -3.98 -12.24
C GLY A 300 -16.48 -3.18 -11.07
N SER A 301 -15.66 -2.71 -10.13
CA SER A 301 -16.09 -1.90 -8.97
C SER A 301 -15.36 -0.56 -8.96
N PRO A 302 -15.95 0.50 -8.33
CA PRO A 302 -15.25 1.75 -8.09
C PRO A 302 -14.02 1.53 -7.20
N SER A 303 -13.05 2.43 -7.32
CA SER A 303 -11.85 2.40 -6.48
C SER A 303 -12.17 2.54 -4.99
N SER A 304 -11.22 2.16 -4.12
CA SER A 304 -11.37 2.33 -2.67
C SER A 304 -11.58 3.81 -2.28
N ALA A 305 -10.87 4.74 -2.92
CA ALA A 305 -11.02 6.17 -2.71
C ALA A 305 -12.45 6.63 -3.10
N ALA A 306 -12.95 6.21 -4.27
CA ALA A 306 -14.31 6.55 -4.71
C ALA A 306 -15.38 5.98 -3.77
N ARG A 307 -15.25 4.71 -3.36
CA ARG A 307 -16.18 4.11 -2.39
C ARG A 307 -16.15 4.81 -1.04
N ALA A 308 -14.98 5.19 -0.55
CA ALA A 308 -14.85 5.92 0.71
C ALA A 308 -15.53 7.30 0.63
N LEU A 309 -15.33 8.04 -0.46
CA LEU A 309 -16.01 9.32 -0.69
C LEU A 309 -17.53 9.16 -0.75
N ALA A 310 -18.04 8.16 -1.48
CA ALA A 310 -19.48 7.88 -1.56
C ALA A 310 -20.08 7.47 -0.20
N ALA A 311 -19.29 6.84 0.68
CA ALA A 311 -19.65 6.48 2.04
C ALA A 311 -19.50 7.63 3.05
N GLY A 312 -19.18 8.85 2.62
CA GLY A 312 -19.10 10.03 3.49
C GLY A 312 -17.72 10.26 4.12
N ALA A 313 -16.65 9.63 3.64
CA ALA A 313 -15.30 9.86 4.17
C ALA A 313 -14.88 11.33 4.06
N LYS A 314 -14.44 11.91 5.19
CA LYS A 314 -13.96 13.30 5.28
C LYS A 314 -12.51 13.47 4.84
N ASN A 315 -11.73 12.38 4.84
CA ASN A 315 -10.35 12.32 4.39
C ASN A 315 -10.11 11.01 3.64
N ILE A 316 -9.29 11.07 2.60
CA ILE A 316 -8.78 9.93 1.83
C ILE A 316 -7.31 10.18 1.49
N GLU A 317 -6.58 9.17 1.03
CA GLU A 317 -5.28 9.39 0.38
C GLU A 317 -5.46 10.26 -0.86
N ARG A 318 -4.64 11.31 -0.99
CA ARG A 318 -4.74 12.33 -2.05
C ARG A 318 -3.57 12.25 -3.03
N VAL A 319 -3.36 11.06 -3.62
CA VAL A 319 -2.33 10.89 -4.65
C VAL A 319 -2.61 11.74 -5.89
N ASP A 320 -3.88 11.96 -6.22
CA ASP A 320 -4.30 12.90 -7.28
C ASP A 320 -3.74 14.31 -7.04
N LYS A 321 -3.97 14.87 -5.86
CA LYS A 321 -3.49 16.19 -5.46
C LYS A 321 -1.97 16.24 -5.28
N LEU A 322 -1.39 15.14 -4.76
CA LEU A 322 0.06 15.00 -4.63
C LEU A 322 0.75 15.07 -6.01
N VAL A 323 0.28 14.28 -6.98
CA VAL A 323 0.82 14.30 -8.35
C VAL A 323 0.63 15.65 -9.01
N GLN A 324 -0.54 16.30 -8.84
CA GLN A 324 -0.79 17.66 -9.32
C GLN A 324 0.23 18.66 -8.73
N THR A 325 0.46 18.59 -7.41
CA THR A 325 1.38 19.50 -6.70
C THR A 325 2.84 19.26 -7.11
N VAL A 326 3.25 18.00 -7.28
CA VAL A 326 4.59 17.63 -7.78
C VAL A 326 4.79 18.17 -9.20
N ALA A 327 3.79 18.02 -10.07
CA ALA A 327 3.84 18.55 -11.44
C ALA A 327 3.96 20.07 -11.47
N ALA A 328 3.22 20.78 -10.62
CA ALA A 328 3.27 22.22 -10.51
C ALA A 328 4.67 22.74 -10.13
N GLN A 329 5.42 22.01 -9.29
CA GLN A 329 6.83 22.33 -8.97
C GLN A 329 7.76 22.27 -10.19
N LYS A 330 7.36 21.54 -11.23
CA LYS A 330 8.08 21.47 -12.52
C LYS A 330 7.50 22.41 -13.59
N GLY A 331 6.51 23.22 -13.24
CA GLY A 331 5.79 24.06 -14.20
C GLY A 331 4.89 23.28 -15.17
N LEU A 332 4.55 22.02 -14.83
CA LEU A 332 3.70 21.14 -15.63
C LEU A 332 2.26 21.15 -15.12
N GLN A 333 1.32 21.05 -16.05
CA GLN A 333 -0.12 20.97 -15.76
C GLN A 333 -0.79 20.01 -16.73
N LEU A 334 -1.84 19.31 -16.25
CA LEU A 334 -2.71 18.45 -17.05
C LEU A 334 -4.17 18.79 -16.71
N ALA A 335 -4.95 19.26 -17.68
CA ALA A 335 -6.33 19.70 -17.47
C ALA A 335 -7.22 18.62 -16.85
N SER A 336 -7.13 17.39 -17.37
CA SER A 336 -7.92 16.25 -16.87
C SER A 336 -7.56 15.83 -15.43
N LEU A 337 -6.30 16.05 -15.00
CA LEU A 337 -5.91 15.85 -13.60
C LEU A 337 -6.49 16.97 -12.72
N ASN A 338 -6.46 18.22 -13.18
CA ASN A 338 -7.02 19.35 -12.44
C ASN A 338 -8.55 19.16 -12.23
N GLU A 339 -9.27 18.70 -13.25
CA GLU A 339 -10.69 18.38 -13.18
C GLU A 339 -10.94 17.24 -12.16
N THR A 340 -10.14 16.20 -12.20
CA THR A 340 -10.23 15.06 -11.26
C THR A 340 -10.01 15.53 -9.81
N VAL A 341 -8.98 16.34 -9.57
CA VAL A 341 -8.70 16.90 -8.24
C VAL A 341 -9.86 17.77 -7.74
N ALA A 342 -10.43 18.62 -8.62
CA ALA A 342 -11.57 19.46 -8.26
C ALA A 342 -12.82 18.63 -7.88
N LEU A 343 -13.09 17.53 -8.59
CA LEU A 343 -14.19 16.62 -8.24
C LEU A 343 -13.96 15.97 -6.86
N VAL A 344 -12.76 15.51 -6.59
CA VAL A 344 -12.41 14.91 -5.28
C VAL A 344 -12.50 15.94 -4.16
N ASP A 345 -11.99 17.16 -4.37
CA ASP A 345 -12.10 18.26 -3.39
C ASP A 345 -13.57 18.59 -3.11
N GLY A 346 -14.42 18.70 -4.14
CA GLY A 346 -15.86 18.96 -3.97
C GLY A 346 -16.59 17.88 -3.16
N TRP A 347 -16.26 16.60 -3.36
CA TRP A 347 -16.81 15.52 -2.54
C TRP A 347 -16.35 15.61 -1.08
N LEU A 348 -15.07 15.88 -0.84
CA LEU A 348 -14.53 16.03 0.52
C LEU A 348 -15.15 17.22 1.25
N GLU A 349 -15.33 18.36 0.57
CA GLU A 349 -16.01 19.54 1.13
C GLU A 349 -17.46 19.23 1.51
N LYS A 350 -18.20 18.57 0.60
CA LYS A 350 -19.56 18.12 0.87
C LYS A 350 -19.64 17.18 2.08
N ASN A 351 -18.73 16.19 2.17
CA ASN A 351 -18.72 15.23 3.25
C ASN A 351 -18.34 15.87 4.60
N ARG A 352 -17.44 16.86 4.61
CA ARG A 352 -17.08 17.63 5.80
C ARG A 352 -18.21 18.53 6.28
N ALA A 353 -19.00 19.11 5.35
CA ALA A 353 -20.12 19.95 5.68
C ALA A 353 -21.34 19.17 6.19
N ALA A 354 -21.49 17.89 5.83
CA ALA A 354 -22.62 17.04 6.19
C ALA A 354 -22.53 16.43 7.62
N GLY A 355 -21.44 16.62 8.32
CA GLY A 355 -21.26 16.02 9.62
C GLY A 355 -20.11 16.49 10.43
#